data_b0a9e325eb954d80389e25b56d64d020
#
_entry.id   b0a9e325eb954d80389e25b56d64d020
#
_cell.length_a   1.000
_cell.length_b   1.000
_cell.length_c   1.000
_cell.angle_alpha   90.00
_cell.angle_beta   90.00
_cell.angle_gamma   90.00
#
_symmetry.space_group_name_H-M   'P 1'
#
loop_
_entity.id
_entity.type
_entity.pdbx_description
1 polymer ?
#
loop_
_entity_poly.entity_id
_entity_poly.type
_entity_poly.pdbx_seq_one_letter_code
_entity_poly.pdbx_strand_id
1 'polypeptide(L)'
;MKKRLLSLALGTMMVLSTLAGCGSKDGGSAAVNTKPEEQGKVLNIYCWNEEFKSRFEGYYKNVPSDVKVNWVITPNENNAYQNALDAALLKQKDAAADDKIDMFLIEAE
;
A
#
# COMPACT_ATOMS: atom_id res chain seq x y z
N MET A 1 36.63 -52.02 20.29
CA MET A 1 37.14 -50.66 20.33
C MET A 1 36.48 -49.82 19.27
N LYS A 2 35.19 -49.87 19.32
CA LYS A 2 34.31 -49.34 18.30
C LYS A 2 33.21 -48.52 18.96
N LYS A 3 33.58 -47.55 19.71
CA LYS A 3 32.63 -46.78 20.48
C LYS A 3 33.22 -45.40 20.60
N ARG A 4 32.69 -44.45 19.92
CA ARG A 4 32.89 -43.02 20.17
C ARG A 4 32.97 -42.18 18.89
N LEU A 5 32.07 -42.43 17.96
CA LEU A 5 31.83 -41.49 16.88
C LEU A 5 30.32 -41.27 16.65
N LEU A 6 29.63 -41.11 17.75
CA LEU A 6 28.19 -40.87 17.70
C LEU A 6 27.83 -39.75 18.68
N SER A 7 28.30 -38.56 18.44
CA SER A 7 27.82 -37.41 19.19
C SER A 7 28.45 -36.12 18.69
N LEU A 8 28.24 -35.79 17.44
CA LEU A 8 28.47 -34.41 16.98
C LEU A 8 27.59 -34.07 15.75
N ALA A 9 26.32 -34.35 15.88
CA ALA A 9 25.36 -33.93 14.89
C ALA A 9 24.10 -33.40 15.56
N LEU A 10 24.28 -32.68 16.67
CA LEU A 10 23.18 -32.06 17.36
C LEU A 10 23.61 -30.63 17.72
N GLY A 11 23.42 -29.70 16.86
CA GLY A 11 23.74 -28.33 17.24
C GLY A 11 23.83 -27.33 16.13
N THR A 12 22.91 -27.32 15.20
CA THR A 12 22.69 -26.10 14.40
C THR A 12 21.31 -26.11 13.76
N MET A 13 20.30 -26.26 14.59
CA MET A 13 18.96 -25.80 14.27
C MET A 13 18.70 -24.59 15.12
N MET A 14 19.42 -23.54 14.88
CA MET A 14 19.05 -22.22 15.37
C MET A 14 18.17 -21.57 14.33
N VAL A 15 16.87 -21.73 14.58
CA VAL A 15 15.98 -20.62 14.88
C VAL A 15 16.10 -19.47 13.89
N LEU A 16 15.57 -19.66 12.69
CA LEU A 16 14.86 -18.57 12.05
C LEU A 16 13.52 -18.45 12.78
N SER A 17 13.54 -17.82 13.93
CA SER A 17 12.33 -17.23 14.48
C SER A 17 11.88 -16.14 13.52
N THR A 18 11.06 -16.53 12.59
CA THR A 18 10.17 -15.66 11.89
C THR A 18 9.53 -14.72 12.89
N LEU A 19 9.80 -13.44 12.74
CA LEU A 19 8.89 -12.43 13.22
C LEU A 19 7.58 -12.63 12.45
N ALA A 20 6.80 -13.59 12.90
CA ALA A 20 5.39 -13.63 12.59
C ALA A 20 4.77 -12.47 13.37
N GLY A 21 4.85 -11.30 12.77
CA GLY A 21 4.13 -10.14 13.25
C GLY A 21 2.66 -10.48 13.34
N CYS A 22 2.05 -10.08 14.42
CA CYS A 22 0.66 -10.22 14.77
C CYS A 22 -0.26 -10.00 13.58
N GLY A 23 -0.71 -11.08 12.97
CA GLY A 23 -1.86 -11.06 12.09
C GLY A 23 -3.11 -11.21 12.93
N SER A 24 -3.72 -10.14 13.35
CA SER A 24 -5.09 -10.17 13.82
C SER A 24 -5.99 -10.52 12.61
N LYS A 25 -6.77 -11.56 12.77
CA LYS A 25 -7.59 -12.16 11.70
C LYS A 25 -8.86 -11.38 11.36
N ASP A 26 -9.00 -10.16 11.80
CA ASP A 26 -10.20 -9.36 11.60
C ASP A 26 -9.83 -7.96 11.08
N GLY A 27 -10.09 -7.76 9.82
CA GLY A 27 -9.94 -6.50 9.13
C GLY A 27 -9.06 -6.67 7.89
N GLY A 28 -9.67 -6.50 6.72
CA GLY A 28 -8.94 -6.49 5.46
C GLY A 28 -7.90 -5.38 5.43
N SER A 29 -6.73 -5.66 5.95
CA SER A 29 -5.56 -4.87 5.63
C SER A 29 -5.36 -4.97 4.12
N ALA A 30 -5.61 -3.90 3.42
CA ALA A 30 -5.14 -3.77 2.05
C ALA A 30 -3.64 -4.07 2.08
N ALA A 31 -3.23 -5.15 1.42
CA ALA A 31 -1.83 -5.52 1.36
C ALA A 31 -1.08 -4.37 0.69
N VAL A 32 -0.24 -3.70 1.46
CA VAL A 32 0.64 -2.70 0.88
C VAL A 32 1.61 -3.42 -0.05
N ASN A 33 1.53 -3.10 -1.32
CA ASN A 33 2.49 -3.64 -2.28
C ASN A 33 3.85 -2.99 -2.02
N THR A 34 4.77 -3.76 -1.49
CA THR A 34 6.13 -3.31 -1.17
C THR A 34 7.17 -3.73 -2.21
N LYS A 35 6.74 -4.43 -3.25
CA LYS A 35 7.66 -4.87 -4.31
C LYS A 35 7.74 -3.80 -5.40
N PRO A 36 8.91 -3.20 -5.63
CA PRO A 36 9.07 -2.14 -6.62
C PRO A 36 8.64 -2.55 -8.05
N GLU A 37 8.85 -3.80 -8.41
CA GLU A 37 8.48 -4.33 -9.73
C GLU A 37 6.96 -4.46 -9.95
N GLU A 38 6.20 -4.46 -8.88
CA GLU A 38 4.73 -4.53 -8.93
C GLU A 38 4.07 -3.15 -8.78
N GLN A 39 4.87 -2.11 -8.60
CA GLN A 39 4.37 -0.74 -8.49
C GLN A 39 4.17 -0.11 -9.87
N GLY A 40 3.10 0.68 -9.98
CA GLY A 40 2.85 1.47 -11.18
C GLY A 40 3.74 2.71 -11.29
N LYS A 41 3.58 3.41 -12.39
CA LYS A 41 4.21 4.69 -12.68
C LYS A 41 3.24 5.87 -12.61
N VAL A 42 2.03 5.61 -12.17
CA VAL A 42 0.99 6.62 -11.94
C VAL A 42 0.66 6.67 -10.46
N LEU A 43 0.74 7.85 -9.88
CA LEU A 43 0.31 8.14 -8.52
C LEU A 43 -1.12 8.68 -8.59
N ASN A 44 -2.10 7.86 -8.23
CA ASN A 44 -3.51 8.24 -8.26
C ASN A 44 -3.94 8.84 -6.92
N ILE A 45 -4.33 10.10 -6.93
CA ILE A 45 -4.75 10.84 -5.75
C ILE A 45 -6.21 11.26 -5.88
N TYR A 46 -7.03 10.82 -4.93
CA TYR A 46 -8.46 11.15 -4.87
C TYR A 46 -8.71 12.26 -3.86
N CYS A 47 -9.38 13.31 -4.29
CA CYS A 47 -9.75 14.44 -3.45
C CYS A 47 -11.09 15.07 -3.90
N TRP A 48 -11.67 15.92 -3.05
CA TRP A 48 -12.98 16.54 -3.34
C TRP A 48 -12.88 17.95 -3.91
N ASN A 49 -11.70 18.57 -3.87
CA ASN A 49 -11.45 19.88 -4.45
C ASN A 49 -9.99 20.05 -4.87
N GLU A 50 -9.65 21.21 -5.41
CA GLU A 50 -8.29 21.50 -5.88
C GLU A 50 -7.34 22.01 -4.79
N GLU A 51 -7.78 22.17 -3.56
CA GLU A 51 -6.95 22.73 -2.50
C GLU A 51 -5.73 21.83 -2.21
N PHE A 52 -5.97 20.53 -2.02
CA PHE A 52 -4.89 19.60 -1.76
C PHE A 52 -3.93 19.51 -2.95
N LYS A 53 -4.46 19.48 -4.18
CA LYS A 53 -3.63 19.49 -5.39
C LYS A 53 -2.71 20.71 -5.42
N SER A 54 -3.26 21.89 -5.21
CA SER A 54 -2.49 23.14 -5.20
C SER A 54 -1.38 23.14 -4.13
N ARG A 55 -1.68 22.61 -2.94
CA ARG A 55 -0.70 22.47 -1.86
C ARG A 55 0.37 21.44 -2.21
N PHE A 56 -0.04 20.29 -2.71
CA PHE A 56 0.89 19.25 -3.13
C PHE A 56 1.86 19.75 -4.20
N GLU A 57 1.36 20.33 -5.28
CA GLU A 57 2.17 20.86 -6.37
C GLU A 57 3.05 22.05 -5.93
N GLY A 58 2.57 22.84 -4.97
CA GLY A 58 3.30 23.98 -4.43
C GLY A 58 4.48 23.59 -3.54
N TYR A 59 4.33 22.60 -2.70
CA TYR A 59 5.28 22.28 -1.63
C TYR A 59 6.04 20.97 -1.82
N TYR A 60 5.44 19.95 -2.45
CA TYR A 60 6.09 18.66 -2.64
C TYR A 60 6.87 18.63 -3.96
N LYS A 61 8.18 18.57 -3.87
CA LYS A 61 9.07 18.62 -5.03
C LYS A 61 9.79 17.30 -5.33
N ASN A 62 9.47 16.24 -4.61
CA ASN A 62 10.19 14.98 -4.67
C ASN A 62 9.48 13.89 -5.48
N VAL A 63 8.54 14.26 -6.35
CA VAL A 63 7.93 13.29 -7.28
C VAL A 63 9.01 12.82 -8.26
N PRO A 64 9.28 11.50 -8.36
CA PRO A 64 10.21 10.98 -9.34
C PRO A 64 9.82 11.40 -10.76
N SER A 65 10.80 11.68 -11.61
CA SER A 65 10.56 12.19 -12.97
C SER A 65 9.83 11.18 -13.90
N ASP A 66 9.88 9.89 -13.56
CA ASP A 66 9.22 8.81 -14.26
C ASP A 66 7.83 8.45 -13.70
N VAL A 67 7.36 9.18 -12.69
CA VAL A 67 6.04 9.02 -12.08
C VAL A 67 5.12 10.15 -12.50
N LYS A 68 3.95 9.80 -13.03
CA LYS A 68 2.87 10.74 -13.34
C LYS A 68 1.92 10.84 -12.17
N VAL A 69 1.62 12.06 -11.72
CA VAL A 69 0.55 12.27 -10.74
C VAL A 69 -0.77 12.44 -11.46
N ASN A 70 -1.75 11.62 -11.12
CA ASN A 70 -3.11 11.67 -11.63
C ASN A 70 -4.08 12.11 -10.52
N TRP A 71 -4.76 13.22 -10.73
CA TRP A 71 -5.72 13.79 -9.80
C TRP A 71 -7.13 13.39 -10.17
N VAL A 72 -7.81 12.71 -9.26
CA VAL A 72 -9.24 12.39 -9.40
C VAL A 72 -9.99 13.27 -8.42
N ILE A 73 -10.53 14.37 -8.95
CA ILE A 73 -11.25 15.38 -8.15
C ILE A 73 -12.74 15.18 -8.34
N THR A 74 -13.42 14.83 -7.26
CA THR A 74 -14.87 14.64 -7.24
C THR A 74 -15.46 15.52 -6.14
N PRO A 75 -16.32 16.49 -6.44
CA PRO A 75 -16.94 17.34 -5.43
C PRO A 75 -17.65 16.52 -4.35
N ASN A 76 -17.55 16.96 -3.10
CA ASN A 76 -18.20 16.29 -1.98
C ASN A 76 -19.66 16.76 -1.82
N GLU A 77 -20.41 16.67 -2.91
CA GLU A 77 -21.83 16.99 -2.94
C GLU A 77 -22.64 15.71 -3.04
N ASN A 78 -23.69 15.59 -2.23
CA ASN A 78 -24.55 14.40 -2.22
C ASN A 78 -23.80 13.07 -2.10
N ASN A 79 -22.73 13.04 -1.32
CA ASN A 79 -21.85 11.90 -1.15
C ASN A 79 -21.14 11.43 -2.45
N ALA A 80 -21.02 12.28 -3.47
CA ALA A 80 -20.44 11.88 -4.75
C ALA A 80 -18.98 11.44 -4.59
N TYR A 81 -18.20 12.18 -3.82
CA TYR A 81 -16.81 11.80 -3.53
C TYR A 81 -16.72 10.45 -2.84
N GLN A 82 -17.48 10.25 -1.78
CA GLN A 82 -17.48 8.99 -1.02
C GLN A 82 -17.90 7.81 -1.92
N ASN A 83 -18.95 7.98 -2.70
CA ASN A 83 -19.41 6.92 -3.61
C ASN A 83 -18.36 6.58 -4.67
N ALA A 84 -17.67 7.57 -5.23
CA ALA A 84 -16.61 7.36 -6.20
C ALA A 84 -15.39 6.64 -5.58
N LEU A 85 -15.01 7.04 -4.37
CA LEU A 85 -13.93 6.43 -3.62
C LEU A 85 -14.24 4.96 -3.28
N ASP A 86 -15.43 4.70 -2.75
CA ASP A 86 -15.86 3.34 -2.39
C ASP A 86 -15.88 2.42 -3.62
N ALA A 87 -16.42 2.90 -4.74
CA ALA A 87 -16.45 2.14 -5.98
C ALA A 87 -15.04 1.80 -6.50
N ALA A 88 -14.10 2.73 -6.36
CA ALA A 88 -12.71 2.51 -6.76
C ALA A 88 -11.98 1.56 -5.79
N LEU A 89 -12.19 1.70 -4.48
CA LEU A 89 -11.59 0.82 -3.47
C LEU A 89 -12.09 -0.63 -3.59
N LEU A 90 -13.35 -0.85 -3.95
CA LEU A 90 -13.87 -2.18 -4.20
C LEU A 90 -13.16 -2.90 -5.35
N LYS A 91 -12.65 -2.16 -6.32
CA LYS A 91 -11.90 -2.69 -7.47
C LYS A 91 -10.40 -2.77 -7.24
N GLN A 92 -9.91 -2.19 -6.15
CA GLN A 92 -8.48 -2.01 -5.87
C GLN A 92 -7.67 -3.31 -5.98
N LYS A 93 -8.24 -4.40 -5.52
CA LYS A 93 -7.58 -5.71 -5.52
C LYS A 93 -7.23 -6.19 -6.93
N ASP A 94 -8.14 -5.98 -7.88
CA ASP A 94 -8.05 -6.51 -9.24
C ASP A 94 -7.60 -5.44 -10.25
N ALA A 95 -7.35 -4.21 -9.79
CA ALA A 95 -6.90 -3.12 -10.63
C ALA A 95 -5.44 -3.33 -11.09
N ALA A 96 -5.13 -2.89 -12.31
CA ALA A 96 -3.76 -2.79 -12.77
C ALA A 96 -2.96 -1.82 -11.88
N ALA A 97 -1.63 -1.96 -11.85
CA ALA A 97 -0.78 -1.16 -10.97
C ALA A 97 -0.99 0.36 -11.15
N ASP A 98 -1.11 0.82 -12.40
CA ASP A 98 -1.33 2.24 -12.71
C ASP A 98 -2.77 2.74 -12.43
N ASP A 99 -3.70 1.84 -12.17
CA ASP A 99 -5.12 2.17 -11.91
C ASP A 99 -5.49 2.10 -10.43
N LYS A 100 -4.56 1.68 -9.59
CA LYS A 100 -4.80 1.61 -8.14
C LYS A 100 -4.81 2.99 -7.52
N ILE A 101 -5.64 3.15 -6.49
CA ILE A 101 -5.60 4.35 -5.65
C ILE A 101 -4.38 4.27 -4.75
N ASP A 102 -3.59 5.33 -4.73
CA ASP A 102 -2.41 5.44 -3.88
C ASP A 102 -2.66 6.34 -2.67
N MET A 103 -3.39 7.42 -2.87
CA MET A 103 -3.76 8.37 -1.83
C MET A 103 -5.20 8.82 -1.99
N PHE A 104 -5.85 9.09 -0.87
CA PHE A 104 -7.17 9.72 -0.85
C PHE A 104 -7.36 10.55 0.41
N LEU A 105 -8.15 11.60 0.30
CA LEU A 105 -8.52 12.42 1.44
C LEU A 105 -9.68 11.81 2.21
N ILE A 106 -9.63 11.96 3.52
CA ILE A 106 -10.74 11.64 4.43
C ILE A 106 -11.00 12.85 5.32
N GLU A 107 -12.23 13.03 5.71
CA GLU A 107 -12.64 14.00 6.69
C GLU A 107 -12.89 13.29 8.02
N ALA A 108 -12.34 13.82 9.11
CA ALA A 108 -12.64 13.33 10.43
C ALA A 108 -13.82 14.16 10.98
N GLU A 109 -14.93 13.50 11.29
CA GLU A 109 -16.08 14.09 12.00
C GLU A 109 -15.89 14.03 13.52
#